data_ec8440216d340b018882874eb6dc9a37
#
_entry.id   ec8440216d340b018882874eb6dc9a37
#
_cell.length_a   1.000
_cell.length_b   1.000
_cell.length_c   1.000
_cell.angle_alpha   90.00
_cell.angle_beta   90.00
_cell.angle_gamma   90.00
#
_symmetry.space_group_name_H-M   'P 1'
#
loop_
_entity.id
_entity.type
_entity.pdbx_description
1 polymer ?
#
loop_
_entity_poly.entity_id
_entity_poly.type
_entity_poly.pdbx_seq_one_letter_code
_entity_poly.pdbx_strand_id
1 'polypeptide(L)'
;MKRAPSKCFEDLIVWQKAHQFVLMTYRMSDDMPKSEQYGITSQLRRAAVSIPANIAEGFKKRTKADKARMMNIAQGSLEECRYYLILIRDLKFGDCEGLMPQLEEVSKLLDAYWLLS
;
A
#
# COMPACT_ATOMS: atom_id res chain seq x y z
N MET A 1 -16.09 21.30 -10.22
CA MET A 1 -14.87 21.55 -11.03
C MET A 1 -14.20 20.25 -11.40
N LYS A 2 -13.97 20.05 -12.66
CA LYS A 2 -13.31 18.83 -13.14
C LYS A 2 -11.82 18.91 -12.85
N ARG A 3 -11.29 17.82 -12.30
CA ARG A 3 -9.87 17.69 -12.10
C ARG A 3 -9.18 17.44 -13.44
N ALA A 4 -8.03 18.05 -13.65
CA ALA A 4 -7.23 17.78 -14.84
C ALA A 4 -6.81 16.31 -14.89
N PRO A 5 -6.73 15.69 -16.09
CA PRO A 5 -6.25 14.32 -16.21
C PRO A 5 -4.85 14.17 -15.62
N SER A 6 -4.60 13.05 -14.95
CA SER A 6 -3.29 12.75 -14.39
C SER A 6 -2.27 12.53 -15.50
N LYS A 7 -1.12 13.19 -15.42
CA LYS A 7 -0.02 13.06 -16.39
C LYS A 7 0.97 11.99 -15.98
N CYS A 8 1.07 11.71 -14.69
CA CYS A 8 1.95 10.68 -14.15
C CYS A 8 1.27 10.06 -12.93
N PHE A 9 1.78 8.90 -12.48
CA PHE A 9 1.17 8.21 -11.35
C PHE A 9 1.23 9.02 -10.06
N GLU A 10 2.22 9.90 -9.92
CA GLU A 10 2.36 10.72 -8.72
C GLU A 10 1.19 11.69 -8.52
N ASP A 11 0.43 11.99 -9.57
CA ASP A 11 -0.77 12.82 -9.49
C ASP A 11 -1.96 12.06 -8.91
N LEU A 12 -1.91 10.73 -8.85
CA LEU A 12 -3.01 9.91 -8.34
C LEU A 12 -3.06 9.98 -6.81
N ILE A 13 -4.23 10.33 -6.28
CA ILE A 13 -4.41 10.41 -4.82
C ILE A 13 -4.16 9.03 -4.18
N VAL A 14 -4.65 7.97 -4.82
CA VAL A 14 -4.44 6.61 -4.29
C VAL A 14 -2.95 6.28 -4.19
N TRP A 15 -2.15 6.69 -5.18
CA TRP A 15 -0.70 6.48 -5.12
C TRP A 15 -0.07 7.28 -3.99
N GLN A 16 -0.46 8.56 -3.84
CA GLN A 16 0.08 9.43 -2.80
C GLN A 16 -0.17 8.86 -1.40
N LYS A 17 -1.38 8.36 -1.16
CA LYS A 17 -1.74 7.77 0.13
C LYS A 17 -1.03 6.45 0.36
N ALA A 18 -0.89 5.64 -0.68
CA ALA A 18 -0.14 4.39 -0.60
C ALA A 18 1.35 4.66 -0.29
N HIS A 19 1.92 5.67 -0.92
CA HIS A 19 3.30 6.07 -0.65
C HIS A 19 3.48 6.54 0.80
N GLN A 20 2.54 7.34 1.31
CA GLN A 20 2.56 7.77 2.72
C GLN A 20 2.50 6.56 3.65
N PHE A 21 1.69 5.56 3.31
CA PHE A 21 1.62 4.33 4.09
C PHE A 21 3.00 3.64 4.15
N VAL A 22 3.72 3.59 3.02
CA VAL A 22 5.08 3.03 2.97
C VAL A 22 6.00 3.76 3.94
N LEU A 23 5.99 5.09 3.88
CA LEU A 23 6.85 5.90 4.75
C LEU A 23 6.53 5.67 6.23
N MET A 24 5.25 5.63 6.57
CA MET A 24 4.80 5.36 7.94
C MET A 24 5.23 3.96 8.40
N THR A 25 5.12 2.97 7.49
CA THR A 25 5.52 1.59 7.76
C THR A 25 7.01 1.49 8.06
N TYR A 26 7.85 2.19 7.29
CA TYR A 26 9.28 2.20 7.53
C TYR A 26 9.62 2.80 8.89
N ARG A 27 8.98 3.93 9.24
CA ARG A 27 9.21 4.57 10.54
C ARG A 27 8.80 3.67 11.70
N MET A 28 7.61 3.06 11.62
CA MET A 28 7.15 2.15 12.66
C MET A 28 8.07 0.93 12.80
N SER A 29 8.44 0.34 11.65
CA SER A 29 9.20 -0.91 11.67
C SER A 29 10.67 -0.73 12.08
N ASP A 30 11.20 0.51 12.06
CA ASP A 30 12.52 0.79 12.62
C ASP A 30 12.58 0.49 14.12
N ASP A 31 11.45 0.60 14.82
CA ASP A 31 11.36 0.35 16.26
C ASP A 31 11.01 -1.10 16.60
N MET A 32 10.82 -1.94 15.60
CA MET A 32 10.49 -3.36 15.82
C MET A 32 11.73 -4.14 16.27
N PRO A 33 11.52 -5.31 16.93
CA PRO A 33 12.65 -6.13 17.38
C PRO A 33 13.61 -6.47 16.24
N LYS A 34 14.91 -6.32 16.49
CA LYS A 34 15.93 -6.63 15.48
C LYS A 34 15.92 -8.09 15.06
N SER A 35 15.44 -8.97 15.94
CA SER A 35 15.28 -10.39 15.62
C SER A 35 14.29 -10.64 14.47
N GLU A 36 13.41 -9.66 14.18
CA GLU A 36 12.43 -9.76 13.09
C GLU A 36 12.88 -9.05 11.82
N GLN A 37 14.11 -8.53 11.77
CA GLN A 37 14.61 -7.76 10.63
C GLN A 37 14.49 -8.54 9.31
N TYR A 38 14.80 -9.82 9.32
CA TYR A 38 14.71 -10.68 8.14
C TYR A 38 13.43 -11.52 8.11
N GLY A 39 12.52 -11.28 9.05
CA GLY A 39 11.22 -11.93 9.13
C GLY A 39 10.09 -10.95 8.84
N ILE A 40 9.26 -10.67 9.85
CA ILE A 40 8.05 -9.83 9.69
C ILE A 40 8.39 -8.44 9.16
N THR A 41 9.47 -7.81 9.66
CA THR A 41 9.86 -6.47 9.22
C THR A 41 10.09 -6.45 7.70
N SER A 42 10.90 -7.38 7.21
CA SER A 42 11.22 -7.47 5.78
C SER A 42 9.97 -7.74 4.95
N GLN A 43 9.13 -8.68 5.39
CA GLN A 43 7.92 -9.06 4.67
C GLN A 43 6.91 -7.91 4.61
N LEU A 44 6.70 -7.22 5.72
CA LEU A 44 5.80 -6.06 5.76
C LEU A 44 6.27 -4.96 4.82
N ARG A 45 7.57 -4.62 4.86
CA ARG A 45 8.12 -3.58 4.00
C ARG A 45 7.96 -3.92 2.53
N ARG A 46 8.21 -5.16 2.15
CA ARG A 46 8.04 -5.62 0.76
C ARG A 46 6.58 -5.51 0.32
N ALA A 47 5.66 -5.98 1.16
CA ALA A 47 4.24 -5.89 0.85
C ALA A 47 3.78 -4.43 0.74
N ALA A 48 4.22 -3.57 1.64
CA ALA A 48 3.86 -2.15 1.64
C ALA A 48 4.33 -1.46 0.36
N VAL A 49 5.60 -1.66 -0.02
CA VAL A 49 6.17 -1.07 -1.24
C VAL A 49 5.45 -1.57 -2.50
N SER A 50 5.01 -2.82 -2.48
CA SER A 50 4.30 -3.42 -3.61
C SER A 50 3.00 -2.68 -3.96
N ILE A 51 2.35 -2.04 -2.98
CA ILE A 51 1.09 -1.32 -3.24
C ILE A 51 1.31 -0.15 -4.20
N PRO A 52 2.11 0.88 -3.86
CA PRO A 52 2.31 2.00 -4.79
C PRO A 52 3.09 1.59 -6.04
N ALA A 53 3.96 0.59 -5.95
CA ALA A 53 4.71 0.14 -7.12
C ALA A 53 3.77 -0.43 -8.20
N ASN A 54 2.78 -1.22 -7.81
CA ASN A 54 1.82 -1.79 -8.76
C ASN A 54 0.81 -0.76 -9.26
N ILE A 55 0.44 0.22 -8.44
CA ILE A 55 -0.38 1.34 -8.90
C ILE A 55 0.36 2.12 -9.98
N ALA A 56 1.64 2.44 -9.74
CA ALA A 56 2.47 3.16 -10.70
C ALA A 56 2.62 2.38 -12.01
N GLU A 57 2.91 1.10 -11.92
CA GLU A 57 3.06 0.25 -13.10
C GLU A 57 1.75 0.15 -13.87
N GLY A 58 0.63 -0.03 -13.16
CA GLY A 58 -0.70 -0.12 -13.77
C GLY A 58 -1.11 1.15 -14.49
N PHE A 59 -0.66 2.31 -14.01
CA PHE A 59 -0.96 3.60 -14.64
C PHE A 59 -0.49 3.64 -16.10
N LYS A 60 0.63 3.02 -16.41
CA LYS A 60 1.21 3.02 -17.76
C LYS A 60 0.72 1.88 -18.64
N LYS A 61 0.00 0.92 -18.11
CA LYS A 61 -0.54 -0.18 -18.92
C LYS A 61 -1.60 0.35 -19.88
N ARG A 62 -1.66 -0.24 -21.08
CA ARG A 62 -2.55 0.25 -22.14
C ARG A 62 -3.91 -0.42 -22.15
N THR A 63 -3.99 -1.68 -21.70
CA THR A 63 -5.25 -2.43 -21.73
C THR A 63 -5.89 -2.47 -20.34
N LYS A 64 -7.22 -2.59 -20.32
CA LYS A 64 -7.96 -2.75 -19.06
C LYS A 64 -7.55 -4.03 -18.34
N ALA A 65 -7.29 -5.11 -19.10
CA ALA A 65 -6.88 -6.37 -18.51
C ALA A 65 -5.55 -6.24 -17.75
N ASP A 66 -4.57 -5.56 -18.35
CA ASP A 66 -3.28 -5.35 -17.71
C ASP A 66 -3.39 -4.42 -16.49
N LYS A 67 -4.20 -3.36 -16.60
CA LYS A 67 -4.47 -2.47 -15.45
C LYS A 67 -5.13 -3.25 -14.31
N ALA A 68 -6.13 -4.09 -14.65
CA ALA A 68 -6.81 -4.92 -13.65
C ALA A 68 -5.84 -5.84 -12.94
N ARG A 69 -4.92 -6.46 -13.66
CA ARG A 69 -3.94 -7.35 -13.09
C ARG A 69 -3.05 -6.63 -12.07
N MET A 70 -2.58 -5.43 -12.42
CA MET A 70 -1.74 -4.63 -11.51
C MET A 70 -2.52 -4.21 -10.26
N MET A 71 -3.79 -3.81 -10.43
CA MET A 71 -4.63 -3.43 -9.30
C MET A 71 -4.93 -4.63 -8.39
N ASN A 72 -5.14 -5.80 -8.96
CA ASN A 72 -5.33 -7.03 -8.18
C ASN A 72 -4.10 -7.37 -7.35
N ILE A 73 -2.90 -7.19 -7.91
CA ILE A 73 -1.66 -7.40 -7.16
C ILE A 73 -1.56 -6.38 -6.01
N ALA A 74 -1.87 -5.11 -6.28
CA ALA A 74 -1.86 -4.08 -5.24
C ALA A 74 -2.84 -4.41 -4.11
N GLN A 75 -4.05 -4.87 -4.44
CA GLN A 75 -5.05 -5.26 -3.44
C GLN A 75 -4.59 -6.46 -2.61
N GLY A 76 -3.96 -7.44 -3.26
CA GLY A 76 -3.39 -8.59 -2.55
C GLY A 76 -2.29 -8.17 -1.59
N SER A 77 -1.41 -7.28 -2.02
CA SER A 77 -0.34 -6.72 -1.17
C SER A 77 -0.92 -5.94 0.00
N LEU A 78 -2.01 -5.22 -0.22
CA LEU A 78 -2.70 -4.47 0.83
C LEU A 78 -3.26 -5.41 1.89
N GLU A 79 -3.90 -6.50 1.49
CA GLU A 79 -4.43 -7.49 2.43
C GLU A 79 -3.30 -8.20 3.18
N GLU A 80 -2.17 -8.44 2.53
CA GLU A 80 -0.98 -8.99 3.18
C GLU A 80 -0.48 -8.03 4.26
N CYS A 81 -0.42 -6.72 3.97
CA CYS A 81 -0.07 -5.70 4.96
C CYS A 81 -1.04 -5.72 6.14
N ARG A 82 -2.34 -5.83 5.86
CA ARG A 82 -3.36 -5.88 6.91
C ARG A 82 -3.09 -7.02 7.87
N TYR A 83 -2.78 -8.20 7.35
CA TYR A 83 -2.46 -9.34 8.19
C TYR A 83 -1.20 -9.09 9.02
N TYR A 84 -0.14 -8.58 8.41
CA TYR A 84 1.09 -8.30 9.16
C TYR A 84 0.88 -7.28 10.27
N LEU A 85 0.07 -6.24 10.03
CA LEU A 85 -0.23 -5.26 11.08
C LEU A 85 -1.00 -5.89 12.24
N ILE A 86 -1.93 -6.79 11.94
CA ILE A 86 -2.65 -7.54 12.98
C ILE A 86 -1.67 -8.39 13.79
N LEU A 87 -0.78 -9.09 13.12
CA LEU A 87 0.21 -9.95 13.76
C LEU A 87 1.17 -9.15 14.64
N ILE A 88 1.67 -8.02 14.14
CA ILE A 88 2.57 -7.13 14.88
C ILE A 88 1.87 -6.60 16.14
N ARG A 89 0.59 -6.19 16.01
CA ARG A 89 -0.20 -5.74 17.14
C ARG A 89 -0.34 -6.84 18.19
N ASP A 90 -0.70 -8.04 17.76
CA ASP A 90 -0.97 -9.14 18.67
C ASP A 90 0.30 -9.65 19.35
N LEU A 91 1.43 -9.62 18.66
CA LEU A 91 2.73 -9.95 19.22
C LEU A 91 3.36 -8.79 20.00
N LYS A 92 2.77 -7.61 19.92
CA LYS A 92 3.25 -6.39 20.59
C LYS A 92 4.66 -6.00 20.15
N PHE A 93 4.95 -6.17 18.86
CA PHE A 93 6.25 -5.85 18.27
C PHE A 93 6.37 -4.38 17.86
N GLY A 94 5.27 -3.67 17.73
CA GLY A 94 5.30 -2.27 17.30
C GLY A 94 3.94 -1.60 17.45
N ASP A 95 3.94 -0.27 17.30
CA ASP A 95 2.73 0.54 17.38
C ASP A 95 2.13 0.73 15.99
N CYS A 96 1.02 0.05 15.74
CA CYS A 96 0.32 0.09 14.45
C CYS A 96 -0.88 1.02 14.44
N GLU A 97 -1.07 1.83 15.48
CA GLU A 97 -2.29 2.61 15.67
C GLU A 97 -2.61 3.51 14.48
N GLY A 98 -1.64 4.25 13.97
CA GLY A 98 -1.83 5.14 12.82
C GLY A 98 -1.81 4.43 11.48
N LEU A 99 -1.25 3.23 11.42
CA LEU A 99 -1.06 2.51 10.17
C LEU A 99 -2.34 1.88 9.64
N MET A 100 -3.17 1.31 10.53
CA MET A 100 -4.38 0.63 10.09
C MET A 100 -5.38 1.62 9.45
N PRO A 101 -5.66 2.80 10.03
CA PRO A 101 -6.50 3.79 9.37
C PRO A 101 -5.96 4.24 8.02
N GLN A 102 -4.64 4.43 7.91
CA GLN A 102 -4.02 4.80 6.63
C GLN A 102 -4.21 3.71 5.59
N LEU A 103 -4.02 2.46 5.97
CA LEU A 103 -4.23 1.32 5.08
C LEU A 103 -5.68 1.23 4.61
N GLU A 104 -6.65 1.47 5.51
CA GLU A 104 -8.07 1.47 5.16
C GLU A 104 -8.40 2.58 4.17
N GLU A 105 -7.80 3.75 4.32
CA GLU A 105 -7.97 4.83 3.36
C GLU A 105 -7.44 4.44 1.98
N VAL A 106 -6.26 3.83 1.92
CA VAL A 106 -5.69 3.33 0.67
C VAL A 106 -6.62 2.29 0.05
N SER A 107 -7.17 1.39 0.85
CA SER A 107 -8.10 0.36 0.38
C SER A 107 -9.32 0.97 -0.32
N LYS A 108 -9.94 1.96 0.31
CA LYS A 108 -11.12 2.63 -0.24
C LYS A 108 -10.78 3.38 -1.54
N LEU A 109 -9.66 4.07 -1.55
CA LEU A 109 -9.22 4.81 -2.74
C LEU A 109 -8.85 3.87 -3.89
N LEU A 110 -8.24 2.74 -3.58
CA LEU A 110 -7.87 1.76 -4.60
C LEU A 110 -9.12 1.16 -5.25
N ASP A 111 -10.12 0.82 -4.46
CA ASP A 111 -11.40 0.33 -4.98
C ASP A 111 -12.07 1.37 -5.87
N ALA A 112 -12.11 2.64 -5.43
CA ALA A 112 -12.70 3.73 -6.21
C ALA A 112 -11.91 3.96 -7.51
N TYR A 113 -10.59 3.94 -7.44
CA TYR A 113 -9.73 4.12 -8.62
C TYR A 113 -9.97 3.01 -9.64
N TRP A 114 -10.06 1.77 -9.18
CA TRP A 114 -10.31 0.62 -10.06
C TRP A 114 -11.66 0.74 -10.75
N LEU A 115 -12.71 1.16 -10.03
CA LEU A 115 -14.05 1.29 -10.60
C LEU A 115 -14.13 2.38 -11.66
N LEU A 116 -13.26 3.41 -11.58
CA LEU A 116 -13.26 4.55 -12.48
C LEU A 116 -12.29 4.40 -13.66
N SER A 117 -11.43 3.40 -13.62
CA SER A 117 -10.40 3.21 -14.67
C SER A 117 -10.84 2.38 -15.88
#